data_43bd8ea2444edff68805e538ed846bd5
#
_entry.id   43bd8ea2444edff68805e538ed846bd5
#
_cell.length_a   1.000
_cell.length_b   1.000
_cell.length_c   1.000
_cell.angle_alpha   90.00
_cell.angle_beta   90.00
_cell.angle_gamma   90.00
#
_symmetry.space_group_name_H-M   'P 1'
#
loop_
_entity.id
_entity.type
_entity.pdbx_description
1 polymer ?
#
loop_
_entity_poly.entity_id
_entity_poly.type
_entity_poly.pdbx_seq_one_letter_code
_entity_poly.pdbx_strand_id
1 'polypeptide(L)'
;MIHSTWNTPADFWKDRRVCVTGGAGFLGSFVLAALQQRGAAHVFVPKIEDYDLVNPQDIQRMYHDARPDVVIHLAALAGGIGANRARPADFFYINLMMGVQLMHEAWKRGVEKFVAIGTVCAYPKFTPIPFREEELWNGYPEETNAPYGLAKKMLL
;
A
#
# COMPACT_ATOMS: atom_id res chain seq x y z
N MET A 1 8.52 -1.34 25.09
CA MET A 1 9.02 -0.38 24.09
C MET A 1 10.04 -1.12 23.23
N ILE A 2 9.71 -1.43 21.99
CA ILE A 2 10.64 -2.05 21.03
C ILE A 2 11.46 -0.89 20.47
N HIS A 3 12.67 -0.70 20.95
CA HIS A 3 13.64 0.20 20.33
C HIS A 3 14.11 -0.46 19.04
N SER A 4 13.50 -0.10 17.91
CA SER A 4 14.03 -0.48 16.61
C SER A 4 15.29 0.33 16.35
N THR A 5 16.43 -0.35 16.39
CA THR A 5 17.74 0.20 16.01
C THR A 5 17.93 0.26 14.48
N TRP A 6 16.88 0.62 13.76
CA TRP A 6 17.01 0.90 12.33
C TRP A 6 17.74 2.25 12.21
N ASN A 7 19.04 2.20 12.01
CA ASN A 7 19.86 3.34 11.63
C ASN A 7 19.50 3.77 10.21
N THR A 8 18.36 4.44 10.08
CA THR A 8 18.11 5.21 8.84
C THR A 8 19.08 6.40 8.94
N PRO A 9 19.94 6.64 7.93
CA PRO A 9 20.75 7.85 7.92
C PRO A 9 19.85 9.05 8.17
N ALA A 10 20.26 9.97 9.04
CA ALA A 10 19.44 11.14 9.42
C ALA A 10 18.95 11.95 8.19
N ASP A 11 19.69 11.87 7.08
CA ASP A 11 19.41 12.57 5.84
C ASP A 11 18.64 11.75 4.80
N PHE A 12 18.24 10.51 5.09
CA PHE A 12 17.62 9.62 4.08
C PHE A 12 16.38 10.26 3.42
N TRP A 13 15.54 10.95 4.21
CA TRP A 13 14.29 11.53 3.75
C TRP A 13 14.41 12.96 3.20
N LYS A 14 15.51 13.65 3.49
CA LYS A 14 15.68 15.10 3.27
C LYS A 14 15.49 15.51 1.81
N ASP A 15 16.10 14.78 0.89
CA ASP A 15 16.11 15.12 -0.52
C ASP A 15 15.20 14.22 -1.36
N ARG A 16 14.49 13.27 -0.73
CA ARG A 16 13.60 12.33 -1.42
C ARG A 16 12.18 12.84 -1.51
N ARG A 17 11.60 12.66 -2.68
CA ARG A 17 10.19 12.90 -2.94
C ARG A 17 9.42 11.62 -2.63
N VAL A 18 8.54 11.69 -1.65
CA VAL A 18 7.76 10.55 -1.15
C VAL A 18 6.32 10.72 -1.61
N CYS A 19 5.78 9.74 -2.33
CA CYS A 19 4.35 9.68 -2.63
C CYS A 19 3.68 8.71 -1.65
N VAL A 20 2.65 9.19 -0.93
CA VAL A 20 1.89 8.37 0.03
C VAL A 20 0.45 8.27 -0.44
N THR A 21 0.11 7.18 -1.14
CA THR A 21 -1.28 6.93 -1.51
C THR A 21 -2.10 6.55 -0.28
N GLY A 22 -3.33 7.02 -0.17
CA GLY A 22 -4.13 6.84 1.05
C GLY A 22 -3.60 7.63 2.26
N GLY A 23 -2.74 8.64 2.03
CA GLY A 23 -2.16 9.46 3.08
C GLY A 23 -3.19 10.26 3.89
N ALA A 24 -4.34 10.58 3.31
CA ALA A 24 -5.44 11.26 4.01
C ALA A 24 -6.27 10.33 4.93
N GLY A 25 -6.03 9.00 4.89
CA GLY A 25 -6.72 8.02 5.72
C GLY A 25 -6.14 7.89 7.13
N PHE A 26 -6.74 7.00 7.92
CA PHE A 26 -6.32 6.76 9.32
C PHE A 26 -4.83 6.41 9.43
N LEU A 27 -4.39 5.32 8.80
CA LEU A 27 -2.97 4.92 8.83
C LEU A 27 -2.08 5.98 8.17
N GLY A 28 -2.56 6.58 7.09
CA GLY A 28 -1.84 7.62 6.34
C GLY A 28 -1.45 8.81 7.21
N SER A 29 -2.34 9.28 8.10
CA SER A 29 -2.05 10.40 8.99
C SER A 29 -0.87 10.13 9.92
N PHE A 30 -0.75 8.91 10.45
CA PHE A 30 0.40 8.50 11.28
C PHE A 30 1.68 8.36 10.47
N VAL A 31 1.59 7.83 9.24
CA VAL A 31 2.75 7.72 8.34
C VAL A 31 3.25 9.10 7.94
N LEU A 32 2.36 10.04 7.62
CA LEU A 32 2.74 11.43 7.30
C LEU A 32 3.42 12.12 8.50
N ALA A 33 2.87 11.98 9.69
CA ALA A 33 3.48 12.52 10.90
C ALA A 33 4.87 11.91 11.15
N ALA A 34 5.03 10.61 10.95
CA ALA A 34 6.31 9.93 11.09
C ALA A 34 7.34 10.37 10.04
N LEU A 35 6.93 10.60 8.80
CA LEU A 35 7.78 11.13 7.74
C LEU A 35 8.23 12.56 8.06
N GLN A 36 7.32 13.42 8.50
CA GLN A 36 7.64 14.78 8.93
C GLN A 36 8.65 14.80 10.08
N GLN A 37 8.44 13.98 11.10
CA GLN A 37 9.37 13.84 12.25
C GLN A 37 10.77 13.36 11.82
N ARG A 38 10.86 12.63 10.70
CA ARG A 38 12.12 12.13 10.12
C ARG A 38 12.72 13.05 9.07
N GLY A 39 12.18 14.26 8.92
CA GLY A 39 12.74 15.29 8.04
C GLY A 39 12.40 15.12 6.55
N ALA A 40 11.35 14.37 6.20
CA ALA A 40 10.88 14.30 4.82
C ALA A 40 10.35 15.68 4.39
N ALA A 41 11.06 16.34 3.47
CA ALA A 41 10.73 17.69 3.01
C ALA A 41 9.69 17.68 1.88
N HIS A 42 9.64 16.61 1.09
CA HIS A 42 8.81 16.52 -0.11
C HIS A 42 7.87 15.32 -0.04
N VAL A 43 6.65 15.54 0.46
CA VAL A 43 5.63 14.50 0.55
C VAL A 43 4.43 14.87 -0.30
N PHE A 44 4.10 14.01 -1.27
CA PHE A 44 2.94 14.14 -2.14
C PHE A 44 1.85 13.13 -1.70
N VAL A 45 0.64 13.61 -1.52
CA VAL A 45 -0.53 12.79 -1.12
C VAL A 45 -1.60 12.93 -2.20
N PRO A 46 -1.75 11.94 -3.10
CA PRO A 46 -2.80 11.96 -4.10
C PRO A 46 -4.18 11.80 -3.43
N LYS A 47 -5.11 12.65 -3.82
CA LYS A 47 -6.52 12.56 -3.43
C LYS A 47 -7.31 11.86 -4.52
N ILE A 48 -8.34 11.10 -4.15
CA ILE A 48 -9.16 10.35 -5.10
C ILE A 48 -9.92 11.27 -6.07
N GLU A 49 -10.25 12.47 -5.64
CA GLU A 49 -10.93 13.48 -6.46
C GLU A 49 -10.06 13.95 -7.65
N ASP A 50 -8.73 13.90 -7.47
CA ASP A 50 -7.76 14.32 -8.47
C ASP A 50 -7.17 13.13 -9.24
N TYR A 51 -6.99 11.98 -8.57
CA TYR A 51 -6.31 10.79 -9.11
C TYR A 51 -7.04 9.51 -8.71
N ASP A 52 -7.84 8.94 -9.62
CA ASP A 52 -8.39 7.60 -9.45
C ASP A 52 -7.29 6.55 -9.73
N LEU A 53 -6.84 5.87 -8.67
CA LEU A 53 -5.76 4.88 -8.76
C LEU A 53 -6.16 3.56 -9.42
N VAL A 54 -7.40 3.41 -9.89
CA VAL A 54 -7.84 2.32 -10.78
C VAL A 54 -7.68 2.74 -12.25
N ASN A 55 -7.63 4.04 -12.53
CA ASN A 55 -7.48 4.59 -13.87
C ASN A 55 -5.98 4.73 -14.23
N PRO A 56 -5.48 4.03 -15.29
CA PRO A 56 -4.09 4.12 -15.71
C PRO A 56 -3.62 5.53 -16.07
N GLN A 57 -4.49 6.35 -16.67
CA GLN A 57 -4.15 7.72 -17.06
C GLN A 57 -3.93 8.60 -15.83
N ASP A 58 -4.75 8.44 -14.80
CA ASP A 58 -4.60 9.17 -13.54
C ASP A 58 -3.34 8.75 -12.78
N ILE A 59 -3.01 7.46 -12.81
CA ILE A 59 -1.74 6.98 -12.26
C ILE A 59 -0.55 7.61 -12.98
N GLN A 60 -0.56 7.65 -14.31
CA GLN A 60 0.51 8.27 -15.09
C GLN A 60 0.65 9.75 -14.78
N ARG A 61 -0.47 10.48 -14.65
CA ARG A 61 -0.50 11.90 -14.27
C ARG A 61 0.03 12.10 -12.85
N MET A 62 -0.42 11.29 -11.88
CA MET A 62 0.07 11.31 -10.51
C MET A 62 1.59 11.15 -10.44
N TYR A 63 2.14 10.16 -11.15
CA TYR A 63 3.60 9.97 -11.18
C TYR A 63 4.35 11.10 -11.89
N HIS A 64 3.76 11.69 -12.92
CA HIS A 64 4.33 12.86 -13.58
C HIS A 64 4.40 14.06 -12.65
N ASP A 65 3.35 14.29 -11.85
CA ASP A 65 3.25 15.44 -10.96
C ASP A 65 4.09 15.24 -9.68
N ALA A 66 4.04 14.06 -9.10
CA ALA A 66 4.76 13.73 -7.87
C ALA A 66 6.25 13.46 -8.09
N ARG A 67 6.64 12.86 -9.23
CA ARG A 67 8.02 12.39 -9.53
C ARG A 67 8.68 11.71 -8.33
N PRO A 68 8.06 10.69 -7.73
CA PRO A 68 8.52 10.16 -6.46
C PRO A 68 9.79 9.33 -6.61
N ASP A 69 10.67 9.44 -5.63
CA ASP A 69 11.79 8.52 -5.43
C ASP A 69 11.35 7.31 -4.59
N VAL A 70 10.37 7.52 -3.69
CA VAL A 70 9.78 6.49 -2.85
C VAL A 70 8.25 6.54 -2.94
N VAL A 71 7.61 5.39 -3.09
CA VAL A 71 6.15 5.26 -3.01
C VAL A 71 5.77 4.41 -1.81
N ILE A 72 4.86 4.92 -0.98
CA ILE A 72 4.23 4.19 0.12
C ILE A 72 2.75 4.03 -0.22
N HIS A 73 2.37 2.81 -0.60
CA HIS A 73 1.01 2.49 -1.04
C HIS A 73 0.16 1.98 0.12
N LEU A 74 -0.64 2.90 0.70
CA LEU A 74 -1.60 2.62 1.77
C LEU A 74 -3.04 2.59 1.29
N ALA A 75 -3.32 3.17 0.11
CA ALA A 75 -4.67 3.23 -0.43
C ALA A 75 -5.23 1.81 -0.60
N ALA A 76 -6.46 1.61 -0.14
CA ALA A 76 -7.19 0.37 -0.30
C ALA A 76 -8.69 0.63 -0.22
N LEU A 77 -9.47 -0.12 -0.99
CA LEU A 77 -10.87 -0.32 -0.68
C LEU A 77 -10.92 -1.32 0.49
N ALA A 78 -11.18 -0.82 1.69
CA ALA A 78 -11.25 -1.62 2.91
C ALA A 78 -12.66 -1.58 3.51
N GLY A 79 -13.03 -2.64 4.22
CA GLY A 79 -14.32 -2.72 4.90
C GLY A 79 -14.44 -3.99 5.74
N GLY A 80 -15.46 -4.02 6.60
CA GLY A 80 -15.76 -5.20 7.42
C GLY A 80 -16.29 -6.39 6.59
N ILE A 81 -16.53 -7.52 7.27
CA ILE A 81 -17.03 -8.78 6.68
C ILE A 81 -18.28 -8.56 5.83
N GLY A 82 -19.23 -7.75 6.33
CA GLY A 82 -20.47 -7.47 5.60
C GLY A 82 -20.23 -6.81 4.23
N ALA A 83 -19.34 -5.83 4.16
CA ALA A 83 -18.98 -5.14 2.92
C ALA A 83 -18.26 -6.08 1.94
N ASN A 84 -17.32 -6.89 2.43
CA ASN A 84 -16.62 -7.89 1.61
C ASN A 84 -17.58 -8.91 1.00
N ARG A 85 -18.54 -9.41 1.78
CA ARG A 85 -19.57 -10.35 1.29
C ARG A 85 -20.54 -9.72 0.29
N ALA A 86 -20.89 -8.47 0.47
CA ALA A 86 -21.80 -7.76 -0.43
C ALA A 86 -21.15 -7.37 -1.77
N ARG A 87 -19.85 -7.11 -1.78
CA ARG A 87 -19.13 -6.58 -2.97
C ARG A 87 -17.78 -7.28 -3.21
N PRO A 88 -17.73 -8.63 -3.27
CA PRO A 88 -16.45 -9.36 -3.35
C PRO A 88 -15.63 -9.00 -4.59
N ALA A 89 -16.28 -8.80 -5.75
CA ALA A 89 -15.62 -8.43 -6.99
C ALA A 89 -14.91 -7.07 -6.89
N ASP A 90 -15.55 -6.08 -6.27
CA ASP A 90 -14.96 -4.75 -6.09
C ASP A 90 -13.73 -4.80 -5.16
N PHE A 91 -13.85 -5.54 -4.05
CA PHE A 91 -12.74 -5.69 -3.11
C PHE A 91 -11.53 -6.39 -3.75
N PHE A 92 -11.76 -7.34 -4.65
CA PHE A 92 -10.68 -7.97 -5.42
C PHE A 92 -10.14 -7.02 -6.49
N TYR A 93 -11.00 -6.58 -7.39
CA TYR A 93 -10.61 -5.82 -8.58
C TYR A 93 -9.93 -4.49 -8.25
N ILE A 94 -10.57 -3.67 -7.42
CA ILE A 94 -10.07 -2.32 -7.10
C ILE A 94 -8.70 -2.39 -6.41
N ASN A 95 -8.56 -3.25 -5.39
CA ASN A 95 -7.29 -3.36 -4.68
C ASN A 95 -6.16 -3.95 -5.54
N LEU A 96 -6.48 -4.96 -6.35
CA LEU A 96 -5.49 -5.57 -7.25
C LEU A 96 -5.04 -4.56 -8.31
N MET A 97 -5.99 -3.90 -8.99
CA MET A 97 -5.67 -2.98 -10.08
C MET A 97 -4.89 -1.75 -9.59
N MET A 98 -5.29 -1.15 -8.48
CA MET A 98 -4.49 -0.07 -7.88
C MET A 98 -3.05 -0.50 -7.66
N GLY A 99 -2.84 -1.62 -6.96
CA GLY A 99 -1.50 -2.04 -6.57
C GLY A 99 -0.62 -2.44 -7.76
N VAL A 100 -1.14 -3.27 -8.66
CA VAL A 100 -0.38 -3.76 -9.83
C VAL A 100 -0.02 -2.62 -10.78
N GLN A 101 -0.96 -1.73 -11.09
CA GLN A 101 -0.71 -0.60 -11.98
C GLN A 101 0.27 0.41 -11.38
N LEU A 102 0.12 0.74 -10.09
CA LEU A 102 1.05 1.62 -9.39
C LEU A 102 2.46 1.04 -9.36
N MET A 103 2.60 -0.24 -9.06
CA MET A 103 3.89 -0.92 -9.00
C MET A 103 4.55 -0.99 -10.38
N HIS A 104 3.79 -1.30 -11.44
CA HIS A 104 4.29 -1.34 -12.81
C HIS A 104 4.75 0.05 -13.29
N GLU A 105 3.96 1.09 -13.03
CA GLU A 105 4.34 2.46 -13.41
C GLU A 105 5.54 2.97 -12.59
N ALA A 106 5.65 2.59 -11.31
CA ALA A 106 6.84 2.87 -10.49
C ALA A 106 8.11 2.28 -11.11
N TRP A 107 8.05 1.01 -11.53
CA TRP A 107 9.16 0.34 -12.20
C TRP A 107 9.55 1.05 -13.50
N LYS A 108 8.59 1.38 -14.36
CA LYS A 108 8.84 2.09 -15.63
C LYS A 108 9.53 3.43 -15.45
N ARG A 109 9.29 4.10 -14.33
CA ARG A 109 9.85 5.43 -14.02
C ARG A 109 11.10 5.39 -13.16
N GLY A 110 11.59 4.21 -12.82
CA GLY A 110 12.80 4.04 -12.02
C GLY A 110 12.65 4.51 -10.57
N VAL A 111 11.45 4.37 -9.98
CA VAL A 111 11.24 4.65 -8.56
C VAL A 111 12.18 3.77 -7.72
N GLU A 112 12.93 4.38 -6.80
CA GLU A 112 13.95 3.67 -6.01
C GLU A 112 13.33 2.62 -5.09
N LYS A 113 12.16 2.93 -4.49
CA LYS A 113 11.48 2.02 -3.56
C LYS A 113 9.97 2.14 -3.63
N PHE A 114 9.33 0.98 -3.76
CA PHE A 114 7.88 0.82 -3.63
C PHE A 114 7.56 -0.01 -2.39
N VAL A 115 6.78 0.54 -1.46
CA VAL A 115 6.34 -0.13 -0.23
C VAL A 115 4.83 -0.36 -0.33
N ALA A 116 4.42 -1.61 -0.51
CA ALA A 116 3.02 -2.01 -0.43
C ALA A 116 2.69 -2.51 0.98
N ILE A 117 1.58 -2.02 1.54
CA ILE A 117 1.11 -2.53 2.83
C ILE A 117 0.29 -3.80 2.61
N GLY A 118 0.76 -4.90 3.18
CA GLY A 118 0.07 -6.20 3.18
C GLY A 118 -1.09 -6.24 4.18
N THR A 119 -1.60 -7.45 4.40
CA THR A 119 -2.71 -7.68 5.34
C THR A 119 -2.64 -9.10 5.92
N VAL A 120 -3.08 -9.27 7.15
CA VAL A 120 -3.27 -10.60 7.74
C VAL A 120 -4.33 -11.43 7.00
N CYS A 121 -5.27 -10.78 6.32
CA CYS A 121 -6.28 -11.46 5.49
C CYS A 121 -5.69 -12.20 4.28
N ALA A 122 -4.41 -11.99 3.96
CA ALA A 122 -3.71 -12.70 2.90
C ALA A 122 -3.26 -14.12 3.32
N TYR A 123 -3.15 -14.35 4.62
CA TYR A 123 -2.74 -15.66 5.16
C TYR A 123 -3.84 -16.71 5.05
N PRO A 124 -3.46 -18.00 4.96
CA PRO A 124 -4.44 -19.08 4.99
C PRO A 124 -5.29 -19.05 6.26
N LYS A 125 -6.55 -19.46 6.15
CA LYS A 125 -7.53 -19.50 7.26
C LYS A 125 -7.02 -20.23 8.51
N PHE A 126 -6.26 -21.29 8.32
CA PHE A 126 -5.76 -22.16 9.40
C PHE A 126 -4.24 -22.04 9.57
N THR A 127 -3.69 -20.85 9.37
CA THR A 127 -2.26 -20.58 9.61
C THR A 127 -1.95 -20.66 11.11
N PRO A 128 -0.88 -21.37 11.54
CA PRO A 128 -0.43 -21.38 12.92
C PRO A 128 -0.12 -19.96 13.45
N ILE A 129 -0.26 -19.78 14.76
CA ILE A 129 0.04 -18.53 15.45
C ILE A 129 1.34 -18.72 16.26
N PRO A 130 2.31 -17.80 16.16
CA PRO A 130 2.33 -16.55 15.36
C PRO A 130 2.52 -16.81 13.87
N PHE A 131 1.91 -15.97 13.02
CA PHE A 131 2.05 -16.06 11.57
C PHE A 131 3.50 -15.86 11.13
N ARG A 132 3.93 -16.62 10.11
CA ARG A 132 5.25 -16.55 9.49
C ARG A 132 5.11 -16.28 8.00
N GLU A 133 6.02 -15.50 7.43
CA GLU A 133 5.95 -15.09 6.01
C GLU A 133 5.99 -16.29 5.05
N GLU A 134 6.77 -17.33 5.37
CA GLU A 134 6.86 -18.57 4.61
C GLU A 134 5.55 -19.36 4.53
N GLU A 135 4.61 -19.10 5.43
CA GLU A 135 3.29 -19.76 5.45
C GLU A 135 2.25 -19.06 4.60
N LEU A 136 2.56 -17.87 4.10
CA LEU A 136 1.62 -17.04 3.35
C LEU A 136 0.96 -17.79 2.18
N TRP A 137 1.70 -18.66 1.50
CA TRP A 137 1.24 -19.38 0.31
C TRP A 137 0.72 -20.81 0.58
N ASN A 138 0.65 -21.24 1.84
CA ASN A 138 0.31 -22.62 2.22
C ASN A 138 -1.20 -22.91 2.24
N GLY A 139 -2.04 -22.04 1.68
CA GLY A 139 -3.47 -22.29 1.61
C GLY A 139 -4.30 -21.09 1.21
N TYR A 140 -5.62 -21.27 1.28
CA TYR A 140 -6.62 -20.28 0.92
C TYR A 140 -6.98 -19.39 2.13
N PRO A 141 -7.14 -18.07 1.93
CA PRO A 141 -7.60 -17.16 2.99
C PRO A 141 -9.01 -17.50 3.50
N GLU A 142 -9.41 -16.86 4.60
CA GLU A 142 -10.77 -16.96 5.11
C GLU A 142 -11.76 -16.44 4.05
N GLU A 143 -12.82 -17.19 3.77
CA GLU A 143 -13.66 -17.08 2.59
C GLU A 143 -14.36 -15.71 2.47
N THR A 144 -14.75 -15.10 3.60
CA THR A 144 -15.46 -13.81 3.58
C THR A 144 -14.54 -12.64 3.21
N ASN A 145 -13.24 -12.76 3.50
CA ASN A 145 -12.23 -11.76 3.21
C ASN A 145 -11.31 -12.16 2.04
N ALA A 146 -11.48 -13.36 1.50
CA ALA A 146 -10.58 -13.90 0.47
C ALA A 146 -10.40 -12.97 -0.73
N PRO A 147 -11.43 -12.32 -1.30
CA PRO A 147 -11.26 -11.41 -2.42
C PRO A 147 -10.27 -10.27 -2.11
N TYR A 148 -10.43 -9.61 -0.98
CA TYR A 148 -9.50 -8.59 -0.50
C TYR A 148 -8.11 -9.17 -0.19
N GLY A 149 -8.07 -10.27 0.57
CA GLY A 149 -6.83 -10.92 0.97
C GLY A 149 -6.00 -11.38 -0.22
N LEU A 150 -6.63 -11.99 -1.24
CA LEU A 150 -5.97 -12.41 -2.49
C LEU A 150 -5.45 -11.22 -3.28
N ALA A 151 -6.26 -10.15 -3.45
CA ALA A 151 -5.81 -8.95 -4.13
C ALA A 151 -4.53 -8.38 -3.51
N LYS A 152 -4.47 -8.32 -2.19
CA LYS A 152 -3.29 -7.83 -1.46
C LYS A 152 -2.12 -8.81 -1.52
N LYS A 153 -2.39 -10.12 -1.49
CA LYS A 153 -1.38 -11.18 -1.61
C LYS A 153 -0.68 -11.16 -2.97
N MET A 154 -1.41 -10.84 -4.05
CA MET A 154 -0.85 -10.76 -5.41
C MET A 154 0.11 -9.59 -5.61
N LEU A 155 0.28 -8.70 -4.65
CA LEU A 155 1.25 -7.59 -4.69
C LEU A 155 2.61 -7.97 -4.08
N LEU A 156 2.73 -9.18 -3.55
CA LEU A 156 3.94 -9.70 -2.91
C LEU A 156 4.71 -10.59 -3.88
#